data_f0f1afd890aba0344722803fdaa1ac27
#
_entry.id   f0f1afd890aba0344722803fdaa1ac27
#
_cell.length_a   1.000
_cell.length_b   1.000
_cell.length_c   1.000
_cell.angle_alpha   90.00
_cell.angle_beta   90.00
_cell.angle_gamma   90.00
#
_symmetry.space_group_name_H-M   'P 1'
#
loop_
_entity.id
_entity.type
_entity.pdbx_description
1 polymer ?
#
loop_
_entity_poly.entity_id
_entity_poly.type
_entity_poly.pdbx_seq_one_letter_code
_entity_poly.pdbx_strand_id
1 'polypeptide(L)'
;DNYESEIMQFSKTCNLNVSEKKATYQNKQVYMAGFRDYNIDKYLEILIQNSFTVVVFVQEKIAGEITRKLDSIHSPGTYMPCHEENEKKITNNIACIWIDLHKPVLQKGLMNNVSVTRENIICGIAIANIFTGTSYISEFQHPFIMEPSTFDELERIVLTHMPSEVIVISPFQQEDVNKILQYSGIHTHIIHNVSTIGNEKVENCSQQKYISHILGKFYGEEVLHACAEFQTYPTATQSFCYLLDFVQEHNPNLVKNIAIPDFHKNSELFLANHTLRQLNILDDHSLTGNHFGHLSSVNSFLNKCCTSMGRRKFFSQIVNPTFDEVWLQEEYDMTAELLVQENYEDVGKIRKLLSQIKDIEKLCRQVVLRKILPSSMYHLYQSFMFVTSLHDMLINNDKIKNYLFSGDNSITLINNQLIEFLERHLHVEICKNVSSVSTFEENFIQRGINKDLDNLIDQQSKNQELFQYIHTLLNDVVKEEDKKTDKQIEYVKVHQTEKSGVSLQITKKRGLLLKSY
;
A
#
# COMPACT_ATOMS: atom_id res chain seq x y z
N ASP A 1 -2.70 -16.06 -21.33
CA ASP A 1 -3.12 -16.60 -22.63
C ASP A 1 -4.53 -16.15 -22.93
N ASN A 2 -4.74 -15.45 -24.05
CA ASN A 2 -6.07 -15.01 -24.48
C ASN A 2 -6.19 -15.17 -26.01
N TYR A 3 -7.40 -15.35 -26.50
CA TYR A 3 -7.72 -15.43 -27.94
C TYR A 3 -8.57 -14.24 -28.40
N GLU A 4 -8.79 -13.24 -27.56
CA GLU A 4 -9.52 -12.01 -27.83
C GLU A 4 -8.65 -10.75 -27.69
N SER A 5 -9.26 -9.58 -27.83
CA SER A 5 -8.59 -8.29 -27.89
C SER A 5 -7.83 -7.86 -26.63
N GLU A 6 -8.16 -8.42 -25.46
CA GLU A 6 -7.54 -8.05 -24.17
C GLU A 6 -6.03 -8.29 -24.14
N ILE A 7 -5.54 -9.36 -24.77
CA ILE A 7 -4.11 -9.64 -24.80
C ILE A 7 -3.33 -8.58 -25.59
N MET A 8 -3.94 -7.99 -26.60
CA MET A 8 -3.32 -6.91 -27.36
C MET A 8 -3.23 -5.63 -26.54
N GLN A 9 -4.25 -5.32 -25.75
CA GLN A 9 -4.25 -4.19 -24.82
C GLN A 9 -3.21 -4.40 -23.71
N PHE A 10 -3.17 -5.59 -23.10
CA PHE A 10 -2.16 -5.98 -22.13
C PHE A 10 -0.73 -5.84 -22.67
N SER A 11 -0.48 -6.40 -23.85
CA SER A 11 0.80 -6.32 -24.54
C SER A 11 1.24 -4.88 -24.79
N LYS A 12 0.33 -4.03 -25.27
CA LYS A 12 0.59 -2.62 -25.55
C LYS A 12 0.89 -1.85 -24.25
N THR A 13 0.08 -2.06 -23.20
CA THR A 13 0.24 -1.38 -21.90
C THR A 13 1.55 -1.77 -21.21
N CYS A 14 1.89 -3.05 -21.27
CA CYS A 14 3.11 -3.59 -20.63
C CYS A 14 4.35 -3.59 -21.54
N ASN A 15 4.22 -3.14 -22.79
CA ASN A 15 5.29 -3.20 -23.81
C ASN A 15 5.89 -4.61 -23.95
N LEU A 16 5.00 -5.61 -24.09
CA LEU A 16 5.36 -7.02 -24.21
C LEU A 16 5.11 -7.53 -25.64
N ASN A 17 5.92 -8.47 -26.09
CA ASN A 17 5.71 -9.13 -27.39
C ASN A 17 4.61 -10.19 -27.28
N VAL A 18 3.71 -10.20 -28.25
CA VAL A 18 2.70 -11.25 -28.41
C VAL A 18 3.25 -12.35 -29.31
N SER A 19 3.11 -13.59 -28.89
CA SER A 19 3.49 -14.76 -29.66
C SER A 19 2.30 -15.70 -29.84
N GLU A 20 2.25 -16.39 -30.98
CA GLU A 20 1.24 -17.41 -31.25
C GLU A 20 1.63 -18.71 -30.54
N LYS A 21 0.69 -19.34 -29.86
CA LYS A 21 0.86 -20.62 -29.19
C LYS A 21 0.43 -21.74 -30.14
N LYS A 22 1.16 -22.85 -30.17
CA LYS A 22 0.78 -24.04 -30.96
C LYS A 22 -0.44 -24.76 -30.33
N ALA A 23 -1.47 -24.02 -30.00
CA ALA A 23 -2.70 -24.53 -29.42
C ALA A 23 -3.89 -23.72 -29.95
N THR A 24 -5.00 -24.41 -30.18
CA THR A 24 -6.27 -23.78 -30.54
C THR A 24 -7.29 -24.03 -29.44
N TYR A 25 -8.11 -23.05 -29.15
CA TYR A 25 -9.26 -23.19 -28.24
C TYR A 25 -10.53 -22.79 -29.00
N GLN A 26 -11.54 -23.65 -29.02
CA GLN A 26 -12.76 -23.46 -29.78
C GLN A 26 -12.52 -23.05 -31.26
N ASN A 27 -11.56 -23.69 -31.92
CA ASN A 27 -11.12 -23.40 -33.29
C ASN A 27 -10.53 -21.99 -33.50
N LYS A 28 -10.19 -21.25 -32.43
CA LYS A 28 -9.49 -19.95 -32.50
C LYS A 28 -8.03 -20.11 -32.10
N GLN A 29 -7.17 -19.35 -32.75
CA GLN A 29 -5.73 -19.32 -32.41
C GLN A 29 -5.51 -18.70 -31.03
N VAL A 30 -4.67 -19.33 -30.21
CA VAL A 30 -4.31 -18.83 -28.89
C VAL A 30 -3.06 -17.98 -28.97
N TYR A 31 -3.11 -16.79 -28.41
CA TYR A 31 -2.00 -15.87 -28.30
C TYR A 31 -1.46 -15.83 -26.87
N MET A 32 -0.20 -15.51 -26.72
CA MET A 32 0.49 -15.42 -25.44
C MET A 32 1.36 -14.15 -25.41
N ALA A 33 1.23 -13.37 -24.36
CA ALA A 33 2.20 -12.37 -23.92
C ALA A 33 2.62 -12.73 -22.51
N GLY A 34 3.89 -12.62 -22.19
CA GLY A 34 4.38 -13.08 -20.89
C GLY A 34 5.68 -12.43 -20.47
N PHE A 35 5.94 -12.50 -19.20
CA PHE A 35 7.16 -12.05 -18.54
C PHE A 35 7.60 -13.10 -17.50
N ARG A 36 8.80 -12.94 -16.95
CA ARG A 36 9.27 -13.83 -15.90
C ARG A 36 8.62 -13.49 -14.58
N ASP A 37 8.33 -14.48 -13.75
CA ASP A 37 7.63 -14.40 -12.47
C ASP A 37 8.22 -13.34 -11.52
N TYR A 38 9.53 -13.21 -11.45
CA TYR A 38 10.20 -12.18 -10.62
C TYR A 38 9.93 -10.73 -11.06
N ASN A 39 9.34 -10.51 -12.22
CA ASN A 39 8.94 -9.19 -12.70
C ASN A 39 7.46 -8.88 -12.46
N ILE A 40 6.74 -9.73 -11.73
CA ILE A 40 5.30 -9.58 -11.52
C ILE A 40 4.95 -8.22 -10.91
N ASP A 41 5.68 -7.79 -9.88
CA ASP A 41 5.40 -6.52 -9.19
C ASP A 41 5.50 -5.31 -10.13
N LYS A 42 6.49 -5.30 -11.03
CA LYS A 42 6.65 -4.25 -12.03
C LYS A 42 5.44 -4.14 -12.97
N TYR A 43 4.96 -5.28 -13.44
CA TYR A 43 3.83 -5.29 -14.38
C TYR A 43 2.50 -5.07 -13.69
N LEU A 44 2.34 -5.53 -12.44
CA LEU A 44 1.21 -5.17 -11.59
C LEU A 44 1.12 -3.66 -11.42
N GLU A 45 2.22 -3.00 -11.11
CA GLU A 45 2.25 -1.55 -10.94
C GLU A 45 1.83 -0.82 -12.21
N ILE A 46 2.37 -1.21 -13.37
CA ILE A 46 2.00 -0.62 -14.67
C ILE A 46 0.50 -0.78 -14.96
N LEU A 47 -0.06 -1.98 -14.73
CA LEU A 47 -1.46 -2.25 -14.98
C LEU A 47 -2.38 -1.47 -14.04
N ILE A 48 -2.05 -1.42 -12.76
CA ILE A 48 -2.81 -0.69 -11.75
C ILE A 48 -2.79 0.82 -12.01
N GLN A 49 -1.64 1.39 -12.43
CA GLN A 49 -1.55 2.80 -12.83
C GLN A 49 -2.42 3.13 -14.04
N ASN A 50 -2.70 2.14 -14.89
CA ASN A 50 -3.63 2.25 -16.01
C ASN A 50 -5.07 1.82 -15.65
N SER A 51 -5.41 1.80 -14.36
CA SER A 51 -6.75 1.51 -13.83
C SER A 51 -7.28 0.11 -14.13
N PHE A 52 -6.41 -0.88 -14.34
CA PHE A 52 -6.82 -2.28 -14.46
C PHE A 52 -6.95 -2.95 -13.10
N THR A 53 -7.91 -3.86 -12.98
CA THR A 53 -7.93 -4.85 -11.89
C THR A 53 -7.26 -6.13 -12.40
N VAL A 54 -6.28 -6.62 -11.65
CA VAL A 54 -5.45 -7.76 -12.05
C VAL A 54 -5.69 -8.93 -11.12
N VAL A 55 -6.04 -10.08 -11.69
CA VAL A 55 -6.27 -11.33 -10.95
C VAL A 55 -5.06 -12.25 -11.18
N VAL A 56 -4.38 -12.64 -10.11
CA VAL A 56 -3.20 -13.49 -10.15
C VAL A 56 -3.56 -14.93 -9.77
N PHE A 57 -3.23 -15.86 -10.65
CA PHE A 57 -3.34 -17.29 -10.39
C PHE A 57 -1.95 -17.92 -10.33
N VAL A 58 -1.69 -18.67 -9.27
CA VAL A 58 -0.44 -19.43 -9.10
C VAL A 58 -0.68 -20.89 -9.52
N GLN A 59 0.32 -21.46 -10.13
CA GLN A 59 0.32 -22.83 -10.60
C GLN A 59 0.98 -23.73 -9.54
N GLU A 60 0.21 -24.65 -8.97
CA GLU A 60 0.69 -25.63 -8.00
C GLU A 60 0.69 -27.03 -8.63
N LYS A 61 1.71 -27.84 -8.30
CA LYS A 61 1.74 -29.27 -8.65
C LYS A 61 1.31 -30.08 -7.44
N ILE A 62 0.10 -30.64 -7.49
CA ILE A 62 -0.44 -31.52 -6.43
C ILE A 62 -0.54 -32.92 -7.03
N ALA A 63 0.14 -33.90 -6.42
CA ALA A 63 0.15 -35.31 -6.84
C ALA A 63 0.44 -35.55 -8.33
N GLY A 64 1.24 -34.69 -8.97
CA GLY A 64 1.61 -34.82 -10.39
C GLY A 64 0.68 -34.06 -11.35
N GLU A 65 -0.45 -33.59 -10.90
CA GLU A 65 -1.36 -32.73 -11.66
C GLU A 65 -1.08 -31.27 -11.42
N ILE A 66 -1.25 -30.48 -12.49
CA ILE A 66 -1.06 -29.03 -12.46
C ILE A 66 -2.39 -28.37 -12.18
N THR A 67 -2.53 -27.79 -10.99
CA THR A 67 -3.72 -27.02 -10.60
C THR A 67 -3.40 -25.53 -10.59
N ARG A 68 -4.40 -24.68 -10.88
CA ARG A 68 -4.30 -23.21 -10.77
C ARG A 68 -5.17 -22.75 -9.62
N LYS A 69 -4.57 -22.04 -8.70
CA LYS A 69 -5.25 -21.47 -7.53
C LYS A 69 -5.20 -19.95 -7.61
N LEU A 70 -6.30 -19.30 -7.25
CA LEU A 70 -6.34 -17.87 -7.05
C LEU A 70 -5.39 -17.50 -5.91
N ASP A 71 -4.43 -16.64 -6.19
CA ASP A 71 -3.48 -16.13 -5.20
C ASP A 71 -3.94 -14.78 -4.65
N SER A 72 -4.18 -13.83 -5.53
CA SER A 72 -4.54 -12.47 -5.13
C SER A 72 -5.24 -11.71 -6.25
N ILE A 73 -6.03 -10.71 -5.85
CA ILE A 73 -6.65 -9.73 -6.73
C ILE A 73 -6.06 -8.37 -6.37
N HIS A 74 -5.59 -7.63 -7.36
CA HIS A 74 -5.04 -6.30 -7.21
C HIS A 74 -5.88 -5.31 -7.99
N SER A 75 -6.44 -4.33 -7.28
CA SER A 75 -7.16 -3.19 -7.86
C SER A 75 -6.46 -1.88 -7.46
N PRO A 76 -6.74 -0.75 -8.09
CA PRO A 76 -6.16 0.55 -7.70
C PRO A 76 -6.32 0.90 -6.23
N GLY A 77 -7.44 0.54 -5.61
CA GLY A 77 -7.70 0.79 -4.19
C GLY A 77 -7.06 -0.22 -3.24
N THR A 78 -6.79 -1.45 -3.69
CA THR A 78 -6.22 -2.52 -2.85
C THR A 78 -4.73 -2.79 -3.10
N TYR A 79 -4.12 -2.09 -4.05
CA TYR A 79 -2.71 -2.30 -4.38
C TYR A 79 -1.76 -1.68 -3.36
N MET A 80 -0.81 -2.49 -2.88
CA MET A 80 0.30 -2.08 -2.04
C MET A 80 1.61 -2.31 -2.80
N PRO A 81 2.31 -1.25 -3.26
CA PRO A 81 3.57 -1.39 -4.00
C PRO A 81 4.68 -1.93 -3.09
N CYS A 82 5.50 -2.82 -3.63
CA CYS A 82 6.68 -3.35 -2.93
C CYS A 82 7.88 -2.39 -3.02
N HIS A 83 7.98 -1.63 -4.12
CA HIS A 83 9.08 -0.69 -4.35
C HIS A 83 8.72 0.74 -3.93
N GLU A 84 9.73 1.50 -3.49
CA GLU A 84 9.57 2.86 -3.00
C GLU A 84 9.57 3.93 -4.11
N GLU A 85 9.86 3.55 -5.36
CA GLU A 85 10.18 4.49 -6.44
C GLU A 85 9.05 5.48 -6.80
N ASN A 86 7.81 5.25 -6.37
CA ASN A 86 6.69 6.14 -6.65
C ASN A 86 6.27 6.96 -5.42
N GLU A 87 7.06 7.98 -5.07
CA GLU A 87 6.70 8.98 -4.05
C GLU A 87 5.51 9.89 -4.44
N LYS A 88 4.99 9.75 -5.68
CA LYS A 88 3.89 10.59 -6.17
C LYS A 88 2.58 10.33 -5.42
N LYS A 89 2.29 9.09 -5.05
CA LYS A 89 1.09 8.71 -4.33
C LYS A 89 1.41 8.43 -2.86
N ILE A 90 1.07 9.37 -2.01
CA ILE A 90 1.34 9.28 -0.56
C ILE A 90 0.25 8.55 0.23
N THR A 91 -0.95 8.36 -0.35
CA THR A 91 -2.07 7.65 0.25
C THR A 91 -2.70 6.70 -0.76
N ASN A 92 -3.31 5.60 -0.31
CA ASN A 92 -4.15 4.75 -1.13
C ASN A 92 -5.40 4.37 -0.33
N ASN A 93 -6.46 5.13 -0.54
CA ASN A 93 -7.73 4.94 0.15
C ASN A 93 -8.71 4.17 -0.73
N ILE A 94 -9.42 3.23 -0.12
CA ILE A 94 -10.60 2.58 -0.66
C ILE A 94 -11.81 2.98 0.19
N ALA A 95 -12.92 3.31 -0.44
CA ALA A 95 -14.14 3.73 0.25
C ALA A 95 -15.29 2.79 -0.04
N CYS A 96 -16.12 2.53 0.97
CA CYS A 96 -17.43 1.92 0.83
C CYS A 96 -18.47 2.92 1.32
N ILE A 97 -19.46 3.19 0.47
CA ILE A 97 -20.55 4.14 0.72
C ILE A 97 -21.84 3.33 0.72
N TRP A 98 -22.51 3.30 1.85
CA TRP A 98 -23.80 2.63 2.01
C TRP A 98 -24.90 3.66 2.13
N ILE A 99 -25.82 3.65 1.19
CA ILE A 99 -26.94 4.58 1.13
C ILE A 99 -28.23 3.80 1.39
N ASP A 100 -29.02 4.27 2.34
CA ASP A 100 -30.33 3.73 2.65
C ASP A 100 -31.39 4.82 2.72
N LEU A 101 -32.65 4.46 2.43
CA LEU A 101 -33.80 5.35 2.50
C LEU A 101 -34.68 4.96 3.67
N HIS A 102 -34.85 5.88 4.60
CA HIS A 102 -35.72 5.69 5.75
C HIS A 102 -37.01 6.47 5.60
N LYS A 103 -38.13 5.74 5.67
CA LYS A 103 -39.48 6.34 5.74
C LYS A 103 -39.85 6.49 7.21
N PRO A 104 -40.01 7.74 7.72
CA PRO A 104 -40.45 7.91 9.10
C PRO A 104 -41.84 7.29 9.28
N VAL A 105 -41.95 6.37 10.24
CA VAL A 105 -43.23 5.74 10.59
C VAL A 105 -44.10 6.77 11.31
N LEU A 106 -45.20 7.17 10.66
CA LEU A 106 -46.20 8.03 11.30
C LEU A 106 -46.83 7.25 12.45
N GLN A 107 -46.63 7.69 13.70
CA GLN A 107 -47.45 7.25 14.80
C GLN A 107 -48.89 7.78 14.55
N LYS A 108 -49.81 6.85 14.27
CA LYS A 108 -51.24 7.13 14.18
C LYS A 108 -51.72 7.60 15.55
N GLY A 109 -51.78 8.89 15.76
CA GLY A 109 -52.31 9.36 17.06
C GLY A 109 -52.42 10.85 17.33
N LEU A 110 -51.90 11.72 16.48
CA LEU A 110 -52.05 13.20 16.73
C LEU A 110 -52.35 13.95 15.44
N MET A 111 -53.61 14.33 15.36
CA MET A 111 -54.25 15.45 14.67
C MET A 111 -53.66 16.12 13.41
N ASN A 112 -54.44 16.02 12.34
CA ASN A 112 -54.84 17.09 11.40
C ASN A 112 -53.82 18.20 11.02
N ASN A 113 -52.61 17.81 10.65
CA ASN A 113 -51.85 18.58 9.67
C ASN A 113 -51.10 17.56 8.82
N VAL A 114 -51.38 17.54 7.52
CA VAL A 114 -50.65 16.73 6.53
C VAL A 114 -49.24 17.31 6.43
N SER A 115 -48.39 16.97 7.38
CA SER A 115 -46.95 17.10 7.19
C SER A 115 -46.57 16.03 6.16
N VAL A 116 -46.22 16.46 4.97
CA VAL A 116 -45.56 15.60 3.97
C VAL A 116 -44.32 15.04 4.65
N THR A 117 -44.41 13.81 5.12
CA THR A 117 -43.25 13.12 5.69
C THR A 117 -42.28 12.83 4.55
N ARG A 118 -41.27 13.67 4.45
CA ARG A 118 -40.18 13.47 3.50
C ARG A 118 -39.39 12.24 3.93
N GLU A 119 -39.04 11.42 2.95
CA GLU A 119 -38.09 10.31 3.18
C GLU A 119 -36.74 10.92 3.61
N ASN A 120 -36.03 10.24 4.49
CA ASN A 120 -34.68 10.60 4.87
C ASN A 120 -33.70 9.64 4.22
N ILE A 121 -32.58 10.18 3.76
CA ILE A 121 -31.43 9.40 3.33
C ILE A 121 -30.51 9.22 4.54
N ILE A 122 -30.03 8.00 4.74
CA ILE A 122 -28.96 7.69 5.69
C ILE A 122 -27.77 7.24 4.83
N CYS A 123 -26.63 7.86 5.04
CA CYS A 123 -25.41 7.53 4.33
C CYS A 123 -24.32 7.13 5.33
N GLY A 124 -23.94 5.88 5.30
CA GLY A 124 -22.81 5.34 6.06
C GLY A 124 -21.58 5.20 5.17
N ILE A 125 -20.46 5.73 5.61
CA ILE A 125 -19.22 5.77 4.85
C ILE A 125 -18.14 5.09 5.65
N ALA A 126 -17.40 4.18 5.01
CA ALA A 126 -16.22 3.55 5.56
C ALA A 126 -15.05 3.73 4.59
N ILE A 127 -13.90 4.11 5.12
CA ILE A 127 -12.67 4.32 4.34
C ILE A 127 -11.53 3.57 5.01
N ALA A 128 -10.70 2.90 4.22
CA ALA A 128 -9.48 2.26 4.68
C ALA A 128 -8.29 2.73 3.84
N ASN A 129 -7.22 3.12 4.50
CA ASN A 129 -5.95 3.45 3.87
C ASN A 129 -5.07 2.20 3.81
N ILE A 130 -4.81 1.70 2.62
CA ILE A 130 -4.03 0.48 2.42
C ILE A 130 -2.55 0.68 2.77
N PHE A 131 -2.00 1.90 2.59
CA PHE A 131 -0.59 2.19 2.86
C PHE A 131 -0.25 2.28 4.34
N THR A 132 -1.18 2.77 5.16
CA THR A 132 -0.96 2.95 6.61
C THR A 132 -1.72 1.94 7.46
N GLY A 133 -2.80 1.37 6.93
CA GLY A 133 -3.72 0.51 7.69
C GLY A 133 -4.68 1.30 8.57
N THR A 134 -4.74 2.62 8.46
CA THR A 134 -5.73 3.46 9.17
C THR A 134 -7.09 3.31 8.51
N SER A 135 -8.15 3.47 9.29
CA SER A 135 -9.52 3.47 8.79
C SER A 135 -10.34 4.60 9.42
N TYR A 136 -11.41 4.97 8.73
CA TYR A 136 -12.31 6.05 9.13
C TYR A 136 -13.74 5.65 8.81
N ILE A 137 -14.69 5.97 9.70
CA ILE A 137 -16.11 5.82 9.43
C ILE A 137 -16.87 7.09 9.81
N SER A 138 -17.94 7.34 9.05
CA SER A 138 -18.87 8.45 9.28
C SER A 138 -20.27 8.07 8.85
N GLU A 139 -21.27 8.65 9.51
CA GLU A 139 -22.67 8.47 9.15
C GLU A 139 -23.38 9.82 9.25
N PHE A 140 -24.17 10.14 8.24
CA PHE A 140 -25.04 11.31 8.26
C PHE A 140 -26.45 10.98 7.77
N GLN A 141 -27.39 11.81 8.18
CA GLN A 141 -28.78 11.68 7.80
C GLN A 141 -29.33 13.04 7.36
N HIS A 142 -29.96 13.09 6.18
CA HIS A 142 -30.59 14.28 5.63
C HIS A 142 -31.98 13.97 5.05
N PRO A 143 -32.91 14.96 4.97
CA PRO A 143 -34.11 14.84 4.17
C PRO A 143 -33.71 14.54 2.71
N PHE A 144 -34.31 13.50 2.13
CA PHE A 144 -33.94 13.05 0.80
C PHE A 144 -34.56 13.98 -0.28
N ILE A 145 -33.68 14.59 -1.03
CA ILE A 145 -33.98 15.28 -2.28
C ILE A 145 -32.83 14.91 -3.23
N MET A 146 -33.14 14.55 -4.48
CA MET A 146 -32.11 14.22 -5.46
C MET A 146 -31.45 15.51 -6.01
N GLU A 147 -30.74 16.21 -5.12
CA GLU A 147 -30.03 17.46 -5.39
C GLU A 147 -28.64 17.43 -4.74
N PRO A 148 -27.68 18.23 -5.24
CA PRO A 148 -26.31 18.25 -4.69
C PRO A 148 -26.25 18.50 -3.19
N SER A 149 -27.11 19.38 -2.65
CA SER A 149 -27.13 19.74 -1.23
C SER A 149 -27.37 18.57 -0.27
N THR A 150 -28.04 17.50 -0.71
CA THR A 150 -28.25 16.28 0.07
C THR A 150 -26.93 15.50 0.24
N PHE A 151 -25.99 15.67 -0.67
CA PHE A 151 -24.74 14.91 -0.74
C PHE A 151 -23.50 15.75 -0.41
N ASP A 152 -23.66 16.97 0.07
CA ASP A 152 -22.55 17.88 0.42
C ASP A 152 -21.59 17.25 1.44
N GLU A 153 -22.11 16.54 2.44
CA GLU A 153 -21.29 15.87 3.44
C GLU A 153 -20.49 14.70 2.82
N LEU A 154 -21.12 13.93 1.93
CA LEU A 154 -20.45 12.87 1.19
C LEU A 154 -19.34 13.44 0.31
N GLU A 155 -19.60 14.52 -0.41
CA GLU A 155 -18.61 15.21 -1.24
C GLU A 155 -17.43 15.68 -0.38
N ARG A 156 -17.67 16.25 0.79
CA ARG A 156 -16.62 16.68 1.72
C ARG A 156 -15.72 15.52 2.14
N ILE A 157 -16.30 14.39 2.54
CA ILE A 157 -15.55 13.20 2.95
C ILE A 157 -14.74 12.65 1.80
N VAL A 158 -15.32 12.57 0.60
CA VAL A 158 -14.63 12.10 -0.59
C VAL A 158 -13.46 13.01 -0.97
N LEU A 159 -13.63 14.31 -0.92
CA LEU A 159 -12.56 15.30 -1.19
C LEU A 159 -11.43 15.21 -0.15
N THR A 160 -11.77 14.99 1.10
CA THR A 160 -10.78 14.87 2.20
C THR A 160 -9.94 13.61 2.05
N HIS A 161 -10.55 12.49 1.67
CA HIS A 161 -9.86 11.20 1.64
C HIS A 161 -9.39 10.77 0.24
N MET A 162 -9.93 11.35 -0.82
CA MET A 162 -9.57 11.08 -2.22
C MET A 162 -9.41 9.57 -2.53
N PRO A 163 -10.48 8.77 -2.40
CA PRO A 163 -10.39 7.34 -2.59
C PRO A 163 -10.05 6.99 -4.04
N SER A 164 -9.17 6.00 -4.22
CA SER A 164 -8.78 5.48 -5.54
C SER A 164 -9.77 4.50 -6.13
N GLU A 165 -10.61 3.94 -5.26
CA GLU A 165 -11.64 2.96 -5.58
C GLU A 165 -12.82 3.14 -4.65
N VAL A 166 -14.03 3.05 -5.17
CA VAL A 166 -15.25 3.29 -4.42
C VAL A 166 -16.25 2.16 -4.64
N ILE A 167 -16.82 1.68 -3.56
CA ILE A 167 -17.95 0.73 -3.55
C ILE A 167 -19.18 1.52 -3.14
N VAL A 168 -20.23 1.50 -3.94
CA VAL A 168 -21.51 2.15 -3.62
C VAL A 168 -22.57 1.08 -3.47
N ILE A 169 -23.13 0.98 -2.28
CA ILE A 169 -24.23 0.08 -1.93
C ILE A 169 -25.49 0.92 -1.78
N SER A 170 -26.48 0.69 -2.64
CA SER A 170 -27.68 1.52 -2.62
C SER A 170 -28.91 0.80 -3.15
N PRO A 171 -30.13 1.24 -2.78
CA PRO A 171 -31.38 0.75 -3.37
C PRO A 171 -31.71 1.41 -4.71
N PHE A 172 -30.89 2.36 -5.20
CA PHE A 172 -31.18 3.16 -6.37
C PHE A 172 -30.83 2.45 -7.68
N GLN A 173 -31.50 2.87 -8.75
CA GLN A 173 -31.15 2.44 -10.10
C GLN A 173 -29.84 3.09 -10.55
N GLN A 174 -29.18 2.50 -11.53
CA GLN A 174 -27.86 2.94 -12.01
C GLN A 174 -27.82 4.43 -12.43
N GLU A 175 -28.90 4.93 -13.01
CA GLU A 175 -28.98 6.35 -13.44
C GLU A 175 -28.93 7.32 -12.25
N ASP A 176 -29.62 6.98 -11.17
CA ASP A 176 -29.64 7.81 -9.96
C ASP A 176 -28.33 7.67 -9.18
N VAL A 177 -27.72 6.48 -9.14
CA VAL A 177 -26.37 6.29 -8.60
C VAL A 177 -25.38 7.18 -9.35
N ASN A 178 -25.44 7.25 -10.68
CA ASN A 178 -24.57 8.11 -11.47
C ASN A 178 -24.74 9.61 -11.12
N LYS A 179 -25.97 10.06 -10.86
CA LYS A 179 -26.21 11.43 -10.39
C LYS A 179 -25.59 11.66 -8.99
N ILE A 180 -25.77 10.71 -8.07
CA ILE A 180 -25.18 10.77 -6.72
C ILE A 180 -23.66 10.87 -6.82
N LEU A 181 -23.03 10.04 -7.65
CA LEU A 181 -21.58 10.09 -7.89
C LEU A 181 -21.12 11.45 -8.41
N GLN A 182 -21.89 12.03 -9.34
CA GLN A 182 -21.61 13.36 -9.89
C GLN A 182 -21.76 14.44 -8.79
N TYR A 183 -22.83 14.40 -8.01
CA TYR A 183 -23.06 15.36 -6.92
C TYR A 183 -21.99 15.27 -5.82
N SER A 184 -21.50 14.07 -5.56
CA SER A 184 -20.48 13.82 -4.54
C SER A 184 -19.05 14.03 -5.05
N GLY A 185 -18.86 14.48 -6.30
CA GLY A 185 -17.53 14.70 -6.88
C GLY A 185 -16.66 13.44 -6.98
N ILE A 186 -17.29 12.26 -7.08
CA ILE A 186 -16.58 10.99 -7.21
C ILE A 186 -16.19 10.79 -8.67
N HIS A 187 -14.91 10.95 -8.97
CA HIS A 187 -14.35 10.83 -10.33
C HIS A 187 -13.35 9.67 -10.46
N THR A 188 -13.39 8.71 -9.54
CA THR A 188 -12.51 7.53 -9.61
C THR A 188 -12.88 6.65 -10.79
N HIS A 189 -11.87 6.04 -11.42
CA HIS A 189 -12.08 5.16 -12.57
C HIS A 189 -12.72 3.83 -12.20
N ILE A 190 -12.61 3.39 -10.94
CA ILE A 190 -13.14 2.11 -10.48
C ILE A 190 -14.21 2.37 -9.42
N ILE A 191 -15.43 2.07 -9.82
CA ILE A 191 -16.63 2.18 -8.99
C ILE A 191 -17.40 0.87 -9.09
N HIS A 192 -17.66 0.27 -7.92
CA HIS A 192 -18.46 -0.93 -7.79
C HIS A 192 -19.87 -0.55 -7.34
N ASN A 193 -20.85 -0.66 -8.22
CA ASN A 193 -22.24 -0.45 -7.87
C ASN A 193 -22.89 -1.77 -7.43
N VAL A 194 -23.34 -1.79 -6.20
CA VAL A 194 -23.93 -2.97 -5.55
C VAL A 194 -25.36 -2.64 -5.13
N SER A 195 -26.32 -3.46 -5.58
CA SER A 195 -27.71 -3.33 -5.16
C SER A 195 -27.91 -3.86 -3.75
N THR A 196 -28.72 -3.17 -2.95
CA THR A 196 -29.18 -3.69 -1.65
C THR A 196 -30.18 -4.85 -1.79
N ILE A 197 -30.77 -5.03 -2.97
CA ILE A 197 -31.82 -6.03 -3.21
C ILE A 197 -31.19 -7.24 -3.90
N GLY A 198 -31.37 -8.43 -3.30
CA GLY A 198 -30.96 -9.72 -3.89
C GLY A 198 -29.45 -9.97 -3.87
N ASN A 199 -28.71 -9.27 -3.01
CA ASN A 199 -27.29 -9.50 -2.79
C ASN A 199 -27.08 -10.09 -1.38
N GLU A 200 -26.79 -11.38 -1.32
CA GLU A 200 -26.62 -12.12 -0.07
C GLU A 200 -25.56 -11.50 0.86
N LYS A 201 -24.47 -10.99 0.31
CA LYS A 201 -23.41 -10.37 1.10
C LYS A 201 -23.88 -9.07 1.76
N VAL A 202 -24.66 -8.26 1.05
CA VAL A 202 -25.25 -7.02 1.57
C VAL A 202 -26.30 -7.34 2.64
N GLU A 203 -27.17 -8.33 2.37
CA GLU A 203 -28.17 -8.81 3.35
C GLU A 203 -27.52 -9.33 4.62
N ASN A 204 -26.40 -10.04 4.52
CA ASN A 204 -25.63 -10.51 5.68
C ASN A 204 -25.07 -9.33 6.48
N CYS A 205 -24.48 -8.30 5.82
CA CYS A 205 -23.93 -7.12 6.49
C CYS A 205 -25.01 -6.30 7.24
N SER A 206 -26.29 -6.43 6.89
CA SER A 206 -27.38 -5.78 7.63
C SER A 206 -27.77 -6.52 8.92
N GLN A 207 -27.26 -7.75 9.13
CA GLN A 207 -27.57 -8.56 10.31
C GLN A 207 -26.56 -8.31 11.44
N GLN A 208 -27.05 -7.99 12.65
CA GLN A 208 -26.19 -7.75 13.82
C GLN A 208 -25.28 -8.94 14.17
N LYS A 209 -25.75 -10.17 13.94
CA LYS A 209 -24.94 -11.38 14.14
C LYS A 209 -23.72 -11.41 13.22
N TYR A 210 -23.88 -11.03 11.97
CA TYR A 210 -22.80 -11.02 10.99
C TYR A 210 -21.81 -9.90 11.30
N ILE A 211 -22.30 -8.70 11.64
CA ILE A 211 -21.46 -7.59 12.09
C ILE A 211 -20.59 -8.01 13.28
N SER A 212 -21.21 -8.61 14.31
CA SER A 212 -20.49 -9.10 15.49
C SER A 212 -19.44 -10.15 15.12
N HIS A 213 -19.76 -11.05 14.19
CA HIS A 213 -18.83 -12.08 13.72
C HIS A 213 -17.64 -11.45 12.96
N ILE A 214 -17.89 -10.53 12.03
CA ILE A 214 -16.83 -9.87 11.25
C ILE A 214 -15.92 -9.02 12.15
N LEU A 215 -16.49 -8.15 12.98
CA LEU A 215 -15.72 -7.33 13.89
C LEU A 215 -14.95 -8.18 14.92
N GLY A 216 -15.57 -9.20 15.47
CA GLY A 216 -14.91 -10.15 16.38
C GLY A 216 -13.75 -10.89 15.74
N LYS A 217 -13.88 -11.29 14.48
CA LYS A 217 -12.82 -11.96 13.71
C LYS A 217 -11.57 -11.08 13.52
N PHE A 218 -11.74 -9.77 13.28
CA PHE A 218 -10.63 -8.87 12.97
C PHE A 218 -10.08 -8.15 14.20
N TYR A 219 -10.92 -7.86 15.21
CA TYR A 219 -10.55 -7.01 16.36
C TYR A 219 -10.71 -7.70 17.71
N GLY A 220 -11.26 -8.93 17.73
CA GLY A 220 -11.58 -9.63 18.96
C GLY A 220 -13.04 -9.45 19.40
N GLU A 221 -13.57 -10.40 20.17
CA GLU A 221 -14.99 -10.44 20.54
C GLU A 221 -15.43 -9.25 21.42
N GLU A 222 -14.50 -8.61 22.13
CA GLU A 222 -14.79 -7.50 23.03
C GLU A 222 -14.90 -6.14 22.32
N VAL A 223 -14.61 -6.06 21.03
CA VAL A 223 -14.55 -4.76 20.31
C VAL A 223 -15.86 -3.99 20.34
N LEU A 224 -16.99 -4.66 20.26
CA LEU A 224 -18.32 -4.02 20.32
C LEU A 224 -18.65 -3.44 21.71
N HIS A 225 -18.00 -3.93 22.76
CA HIS A 225 -18.11 -3.37 24.11
C HIS A 225 -17.10 -2.25 24.33
N ALA A 226 -15.94 -2.34 23.69
CA ALA A 226 -14.88 -1.32 23.80
C ALA A 226 -15.18 -0.07 22.96
N CYS A 227 -15.89 -0.21 21.83
CA CYS A 227 -16.22 0.86 20.89
C CYS A 227 -17.75 0.96 20.72
N ALA A 228 -18.39 1.79 21.54
CA ALA A 228 -19.83 2.02 21.49
C ALA A 228 -20.27 2.70 20.16
N GLU A 229 -19.37 3.37 19.49
CA GLU A 229 -19.58 4.08 18.23
C GLU A 229 -20.06 3.13 17.12
N PHE A 230 -19.62 1.87 17.10
CA PHE A 230 -20.15 0.88 16.15
C PHE A 230 -21.66 0.63 16.29
N GLN A 231 -22.22 0.84 17.48
CA GLN A 231 -23.66 0.77 17.72
C GLN A 231 -24.36 2.09 17.42
N THR A 232 -23.66 3.21 17.59
CA THR A 232 -24.18 4.56 17.34
C THR A 232 -24.36 4.85 15.85
N TYR A 233 -23.45 4.30 15.02
CA TYR A 233 -23.41 4.50 13.57
C TYR A 233 -23.61 3.19 12.80
N PRO A 234 -24.84 2.64 12.80
CA PRO A 234 -25.09 1.28 12.29
C PRO A 234 -24.83 1.15 10.79
N THR A 235 -25.22 2.14 9.96
CA THR A 235 -25.04 2.09 8.51
C THR A 235 -23.57 2.23 8.13
N ALA A 236 -22.81 3.08 8.83
CA ALA A 236 -21.38 3.19 8.66
C ALA A 236 -20.66 1.89 9.09
N THR A 237 -21.14 1.24 10.15
CA THR A 237 -20.61 -0.06 10.60
C THR A 237 -20.88 -1.16 9.58
N GLN A 238 -22.06 -1.20 8.96
CA GLN A 238 -22.38 -2.11 7.85
C GLN A 238 -21.43 -1.88 6.66
N SER A 239 -21.25 -0.63 6.30
CA SER A 239 -20.31 -0.20 5.25
C SER A 239 -18.88 -0.67 5.55
N PHE A 240 -18.45 -0.56 6.80
CA PHE A 240 -17.12 -0.97 7.24
C PHE A 240 -16.95 -2.50 7.20
N CYS A 241 -17.93 -3.25 7.67
CA CYS A 241 -17.91 -4.72 7.59
C CYS A 241 -17.84 -5.20 6.14
N TYR A 242 -18.62 -4.58 5.24
CA TYR A 242 -18.56 -4.91 3.81
C TYR A 242 -17.20 -4.58 3.22
N LEU A 243 -16.60 -3.44 3.58
CA LEU A 243 -15.28 -3.03 3.13
C LEU A 243 -14.18 -4.01 3.58
N LEU A 244 -14.21 -4.44 4.84
CA LEU A 244 -13.26 -5.43 5.36
C LEU A 244 -13.35 -6.76 4.61
N ASP A 245 -14.57 -7.24 4.35
CA ASP A 245 -14.82 -8.43 3.58
C ASP A 245 -14.34 -8.31 2.12
N PHE A 246 -14.60 -7.18 1.48
CA PHE A 246 -14.15 -6.90 0.13
C PHE A 246 -12.62 -6.92 0.04
N VAL A 247 -11.94 -6.24 0.94
CA VAL A 247 -10.47 -6.23 1.00
C VAL A 247 -9.91 -7.62 1.29
N GLN A 248 -10.58 -8.41 2.14
CA GLN A 248 -10.19 -9.79 2.43
C GLN A 248 -10.30 -10.71 1.22
N GLU A 249 -11.34 -10.57 0.41
CA GLU A 249 -11.52 -11.33 -0.84
C GLU A 249 -10.42 -11.00 -1.86
N HIS A 250 -10.00 -9.75 -1.92
CA HIS A 250 -8.91 -9.33 -2.81
C HIS A 250 -7.57 -9.88 -2.34
N ASN A 251 -7.25 -9.72 -1.07
CA ASN A 251 -6.05 -10.25 -0.46
C ASN A 251 -6.22 -10.41 1.06
N PRO A 252 -6.28 -11.63 1.59
CA PRO A 252 -6.47 -11.89 3.01
C PRO A 252 -5.42 -11.24 3.92
N ASN A 253 -4.24 -10.93 3.40
CA ASN A 253 -3.20 -10.27 4.18
C ASN A 253 -3.48 -8.77 4.34
N LEU A 254 -4.15 -8.10 3.41
CA LEU A 254 -4.40 -6.66 3.47
C LEU A 254 -5.32 -6.24 4.63
N VAL A 255 -6.21 -7.13 5.07
CA VAL A 255 -7.11 -6.86 6.21
C VAL A 255 -6.39 -6.93 7.54
N LYS A 256 -5.24 -7.65 7.60
CA LYS A 256 -4.48 -7.78 8.85
C LYS A 256 -4.05 -6.41 9.38
N ASN A 257 -4.35 -6.17 10.66
CA ASN A 257 -3.99 -4.95 11.36
C ASN A 257 -4.46 -3.65 10.67
N ILE A 258 -5.65 -3.67 10.05
CA ILE A 258 -6.38 -2.43 9.82
C ILE A 258 -6.78 -1.92 11.20
N ALA A 259 -6.45 -0.68 11.51
CA ALA A 259 -6.76 -0.07 12.80
C ALA A 259 -8.28 0.01 13.00
N ILE A 260 -8.72 0.02 14.27
CA ILE A 260 -10.09 0.41 14.61
C ILE A 260 -10.34 1.79 14.00
N PRO A 261 -11.49 2.01 13.34
CA PRO A 261 -11.71 3.24 12.62
C PRO A 261 -11.75 4.47 13.54
N ASP A 262 -11.18 5.56 13.04
CA ASP A 262 -11.44 6.86 13.60
C ASP A 262 -12.89 7.24 13.30
N PHE A 263 -13.59 7.65 14.35
CA PHE A 263 -14.95 8.17 14.25
C PHE A 263 -14.89 9.69 14.17
N HIS A 264 -15.80 10.27 13.40
CA HIS A 264 -15.85 11.73 13.29
C HIS A 264 -15.96 12.39 14.67
N LYS A 265 -15.00 13.26 14.99
CA LYS A 265 -15.00 14.01 16.26
C LYS A 265 -15.60 15.41 16.07
N ASN A 266 -16.48 15.80 16.96
CA ASN A 266 -17.12 17.14 16.96
C ASN A 266 -16.14 18.31 17.25
N SER A 267 -14.82 18.05 17.35
CA SER A 267 -13.79 19.06 17.66
C SER A 267 -13.15 19.70 16.42
N GLU A 268 -13.54 19.29 15.22
CA GLU A 268 -13.02 19.82 13.98
C GLU A 268 -13.98 20.84 13.36
N LEU A 269 -13.44 21.89 12.76
CA LEU A 269 -14.22 22.87 12.04
C LEU A 269 -14.63 22.31 10.68
N PHE A 270 -15.94 22.27 10.44
CA PHE A 270 -16.47 21.88 9.14
C PHE A 270 -16.31 23.00 8.12
N LEU A 271 -15.48 22.78 7.14
CA LEU A 271 -15.44 23.61 5.94
C LEU A 271 -16.39 23.00 4.90
N ALA A 272 -17.43 23.74 4.53
CA ALA A 272 -18.31 23.34 3.44
C ALA A 272 -17.52 23.15 2.14
N ASN A 273 -17.93 22.21 1.29
CA ASN A 273 -17.25 21.90 0.03
C ASN A 273 -16.97 23.11 -0.84
N HIS A 274 -17.95 23.98 -0.96
CA HIS A 274 -17.80 25.22 -1.70
C HIS A 274 -16.66 26.08 -1.14
N THR A 275 -16.45 26.07 0.17
CA THR A 275 -15.34 26.80 0.81
C THR A 275 -13.99 26.24 0.40
N LEU A 276 -13.81 24.91 0.43
CA LEU A 276 -12.56 24.24 0.01
C LEU A 276 -12.22 24.57 -1.45
N ARG A 277 -13.22 24.57 -2.33
CA ARG A 277 -13.04 24.89 -3.76
C ARG A 277 -12.87 26.39 -3.99
N GLN A 278 -13.74 27.26 -3.41
CA GLN A 278 -13.69 28.70 -3.63
C GLN A 278 -12.41 29.33 -3.08
N LEU A 279 -11.89 28.83 -1.97
CA LEU A 279 -10.60 29.25 -1.42
C LEU A 279 -9.43 28.54 -2.09
N ASN A 280 -9.69 27.67 -3.07
CA ASN A 280 -8.67 26.87 -3.77
C ASN A 280 -7.73 26.13 -2.80
N ILE A 281 -8.30 25.54 -1.74
CA ILE A 281 -7.52 24.84 -0.71
C ILE A 281 -6.93 23.56 -1.31
N LEU A 282 -7.73 22.83 -2.11
CA LEU A 282 -7.34 21.60 -2.79
C LEU A 282 -7.28 21.82 -4.30
N ASP A 283 -6.45 21.01 -4.96
CA ASP A 283 -6.39 20.98 -6.42
C ASP A 283 -7.69 20.43 -7.01
N ASP A 284 -8.25 21.12 -7.97
CA ASP A 284 -9.44 20.68 -8.68
C ASP A 284 -9.06 19.79 -9.87
N HIS A 285 -9.19 18.49 -9.68
CA HIS A 285 -8.89 17.47 -10.70
C HIS A 285 -9.81 17.55 -11.92
N SER A 286 -10.94 18.27 -11.84
CA SER A 286 -11.88 18.41 -12.95
C SER A 286 -11.46 19.47 -13.98
N LEU A 287 -10.66 20.47 -13.55
CA LEU A 287 -10.33 21.64 -14.36
C LEU A 287 -9.00 21.56 -15.11
N THR A 288 -8.07 20.75 -14.63
CA THR A 288 -6.72 20.69 -15.20
C THR A 288 -6.30 19.26 -15.50
N GLY A 289 -5.76 19.04 -16.69
CA GLY A 289 -5.10 17.78 -17.00
C GLY A 289 -3.97 17.49 -15.97
N ASN A 290 -3.43 16.32 -15.97
CA ASN A 290 -2.56 15.67 -14.98
C ASN A 290 -1.31 16.44 -14.47
N HIS A 291 -1.20 17.75 -14.66
CA HIS A 291 -0.06 18.55 -14.23
C HIS A 291 -0.50 19.73 -13.34
N PHE A 292 -0.46 19.51 -12.02
CA PHE A 292 -0.65 20.58 -11.04
C PHE A 292 0.68 21.30 -10.79
N GLY A 293 0.69 22.62 -10.93
CA GLY A 293 1.83 23.45 -10.55
C GLY A 293 1.90 23.69 -9.04
N HIS A 294 3.01 24.22 -8.55
CA HIS A 294 3.19 24.58 -7.13
C HIS A 294 2.20 25.63 -6.60
N LEU A 295 1.53 26.33 -7.49
CA LEU A 295 0.56 27.40 -7.16
C LEU A 295 -0.87 26.99 -7.52
N SER A 296 -1.11 25.71 -7.78
CA SER A 296 -2.43 25.21 -8.18
C SER A 296 -3.45 25.26 -7.03
N SER A 297 -2.98 25.11 -5.79
CA SER A 297 -3.82 25.19 -4.60
C SER A 297 -3.05 25.71 -3.39
N VAL A 298 -3.76 26.08 -2.33
CA VAL A 298 -3.17 26.47 -1.04
C VAL A 298 -2.35 25.30 -0.47
N ASN A 299 -2.88 24.07 -0.53
CA ASN A 299 -2.14 22.88 -0.11
C ASN A 299 -0.85 22.69 -0.92
N SER A 300 -0.89 22.75 -2.24
CA SER A 300 0.29 22.60 -3.10
C SER A 300 1.35 23.69 -2.84
N PHE A 301 0.91 24.91 -2.50
CA PHE A 301 1.78 26.02 -2.17
C PHE A 301 2.44 25.87 -0.79
N LEU A 302 1.66 25.54 0.25
CA LEU A 302 2.12 25.52 1.65
C LEU A 302 2.73 24.19 2.07
N ASN A 303 2.30 23.06 1.51
CA ASN A 303 2.79 21.73 1.90
C ASN A 303 4.22 21.49 1.44
N LYS A 304 5.18 21.98 2.22
CA LYS A 304 6.63 21.81 2.01
C LYS A 304 7.23 20.82 3.00
N CYS A 305 6.42 19.91 3.55
CA CYS A 305 6.89 18.88 4.46
C CYS A 305 7.92 17.96 3.79
N CYS A 306 8.98 17.62 4.53
CA CYS A 306 10.09 16.84 4.02
C CYS A 306 9.75 15.33 3.91
N THR A 307 8.82 14.83 4.74
CA THR A 307 8.43 13.42 4.80
C THR A 307 7.02 13.21 4.24
N SER A 308 6.74 12.01 3.73
CA SER A 308 5.39 11.63 3.28
C SER A 308 4.37 11.63 4.44
N MET A 309 4.78 11.20 5.65
CA MET A 309 3.99 11.28 6.88
C MET A 309 3.62 12.73 7.21
N GLY A 310 4.59 13.64 7.17
CA GLY A 310 4.35 15.07 7.39
C GLY A 310 3.41 15.66 6.34
N ARG A 311 3.55 15.29 5.07
CA ARG A 311 2.64 15.74 4.00
C ARG A 311 1.21 15.28 4.25
N ARG A 312 1.00 14.03 4.69
CA ARG A 312 -0.34 13.52 5.07
C ARG A 312 -0.92 14.28 6.25
N LYS A 313 -0.12 14.49 7.30
CA LYS A 313 -0.57 15.22 8.50
C LYS A 313 -0.94 16.66 8.18
N PHE A 314 -0.09 17.37 7.43
CA PHE A 314 -0.37 18.74 7.00
C PHE A 314 -1.63 18.83 6.15
N PHE A 315 -1.82 17.91 5.19
CA PHE A 315 -3.03 17.83 4.39
C PHE A 315 -4.26 17.65 5.26
N SER A 316 -4.23 16.70 6.19
CA SER A 316 -5.34 16.46 7.13
C SER A 316 -5.68 17.70 7.96
N GLN A 317 -4.68 18.45 8.44
CA GLN A 317 -4.88 19.65 9.24
C GLN A 317 -5.45 20.82 8.44
N ILE A 318 -5.07 20.95 7.17
CA ILE A 318 -5.56 22.06 6.32
C ILE A 318 -7.01 21.84 5.88
N VAL A 319 -7.42 20.58 5.71
CA VAL A 319 -8.77 20.20 5.29
C VAL A 319 -9.73 20.15 6.49
N ASN A 320 -9.24 19.73 7.65
CA ASN A 320 -10.00 19.65 8.90
C ASN A 320 -9.32 20.55 9.96
N PRO A 321 -9.45 21.87 9.85
CA PRO A 321 -8.83 22.78 10.82
C PRO A 321 -9.47 22.62 12.19
N THR A 322 -8.65 22.68 13.23
CA THR A 322 -9.11 22.65 14.63
C THR A 322 -9.46 24.03 15.12
N PHE A 323 -10.33 24.09 16.13
CA PHE A 323 -10.62 25.30 16.92
C PHE A 323 -10.06 25.20 18.36
N ASP A 324 -9.18 24.23 18.63
CA ASP A 324 -8.48 24.12 19.91
C ASP A 324 -7.47 25.26 20.04
N GLU A 325 -7.84 26.28 20.80
CA GLU A 325 -7.03 27.49 21.00
C GLU A 325 -5.70 27.18 21.68
N VAL A 326 -5.68 26.23 22.63
CA VAL A 326 -4.46 25.87 23.37
C VAL A 326 -3.45 25.24 22.41
N TRP A 327 -3.89 24.25 21.65
CA TRP A 327 -3.04 23.58 20.67
C TRP A 327 -2.55 24.56 19.58
N LEU A 328 -3.44 25.43 19.08
CA LEU A 328 -3.08 26.43 18.07
C LEU A 328 -2.03 27.43 18.60
N GLN A 329 -2.15 27.84 19.87
CA GLN A 329 -1.18 28.74 20.48
C GLN A 329 0.19 28.07 20.61
N GLU A 330 0.23 26.80 21.03
CA GLU A 330 1.48 26.04 21.11
C GLU A 330 2.17 25.89 19.75
N GLU A 331 1.41 25.63 18.67
CA GLU A 331 1.92 25.55 17.31
C GLU A 331 2.46 26.90 16.80
N TYR A 332 1.78 28.00 17.13
CA TYR A 332 2.25 29.34 16.77
C TYR A 332 3.50 29.74 17.55
N ASP A 333 3.54 29.45 18.83
CA ASP A 333 4.71 29.75 19.67
C ASP A 333 5.94 28.95 19.20
N MET A 334 5.76 27.67 18.84
CA MET A 334 6.84 26.85 18.28
C MET A 334 7.27 27.34 16.89
N THR A 335 6.32 27.75 16.06
CA THR A 335 6.63 28.33 14.76
C THR A 335 7.44 29.62 14.92
N ALA A 336 7.07 30.48 15.86
CA ALA A 336 7.81 31.69 16.17
C ALA A 336 9.24 31.37 16.67
N GLU A 337 9.40 30.39 17.53
CA GLU A 337 10.72 29.91 18.02
C GLU A 337 11.60 29.42 16.86
N LEU A 338 11.04 28.63 15.94
CA LEU A 338 11.79 28.11 14.77
C LEU A 338 12.18 29.21 13.78
N LEU A 339 11.47 30.34 13.76
CA LEU A 339 11.75 31.49 12.90
C LEU A 339 12.75 32.49 13.51
N VAL A 340 13.23 32.27 14.74
CA VAL A 340 14.31 33.07 15.31
C VAL A 340 15.58 32.85 14.52
N GLN A 341 16.29 33.92 14.19
CA GLN A 341 17.48 33.87 13.33
C GLN A 341 18.57 32.93 13.86
N GLU A 342 18.70 32.81 15.17
CA GLU A 342 19.66 31.94 15.84
C GLU A 342 19.40 30.46 15.54
N ASN A 343 18.15 30.08 15.28
CA ASN A 343 17.71 28.70 15.02
C ASN A 343 17.77 28.31 13.54
N TYR A 344 18.04 29.25 12.59
CA TYR A 344 17.97 28.94 11.16
C TYR A 344 18.91 27.83 10.70
N GLU A 345 20.13 27.78 11.26
CA GLU A 345 21.07 26.71 10.93
C GLU A 345 20.57 25.35 11.39
N ASP A 346 20.01 25.29 12.60
CA ASP A 346 19.48 24.06 13.17
C ASP A 346 18.21 23.59 12.45
N VAL A 347 17.32 24.53 12.08
CA VAL A 347 16.16 24.23 11.23
C VAL A 347 16.60 23.66 9.88
N GLY A 348 17.67 24.20 9.28
CA GLY A 348 18.24 23.67 8.05
C GLY A 348 18.76 22.23 8.19
N LYS A 349 19.45 21.93 9.31
CA LYS A 349 19.94 20.58 9.64
C LYS A 349 18.77 19.62 9.91
N ILE A 350 17.76 20.05 10.69
CA ILE A 350 16.52 19.27 10.95
C ILE A 350 15.87 18.89 9.61
N ARG A 351 15.63 19.85 8.73
CA ARG A 351 15.00 19.59 7.42
C ARG A 351 15.81 18.62 6.58
N LYS A 352 17.14 18.71 6.62
CA LYS A 352 18.03 17.78 5.90
C LYS A 352 17.90 16.35 6.44
N LEU A 353 17.87 16.16 7.76
CA LEU A 353 17.68 14.86 8.37
C LEU A 353 16.27 14.30 8.06
N LEU A 354 15.23 15.12 8.23
CA LEU A 354 13.86 14.73 7.92
C LEU A 354 13.69 14.30 6.46
N SER A 355 14.38 14.95 5.51
CA SER A 355 14.29 14.57 4.09
C SER A 355 14.87 13.19 3.76
N GLN A 356 15.66 12.62 4.66
CA GLN A 356 16.25 11.29 4.53
C GLN A 356 15.40 10.20 5.18
N ILE A 357 14.45 10.58 6.04
CA ILE A 357 13.52 9.65 6.69
C ILE A 357 12.47 9.22 5.67
N LYS A 358 12.41 7.93 5.42
CA LYS A 358 11.41 7.32 4.55
C LYS A 358 10.04 7.22 5.22
N ASP A 359 9.04 6.81 4.48
CA ASP A 359 7.68 6.60 5.00
C ASP A 359 7.61 5.40 5.95
N ILE A 360 7.90 5.65 7.23
CA ILE A 360 7.93 4.62 8.28
C ILE A 360 6.57 3.92 8.40
N GLU A 361 5.46 4.64 8.32
CA GLU A 361 4.12 4.05 8.40
C GLU A 361 3.90 3.03 7.28
N LYS A 362 4.24 3.39 6.05
CA LYS A 362 4.15 2.50 4.89
C LYS A 362 5.09 1.30 5.01
N LEU A 363 6.33 1.51 5.45
CA LEU A 363 7.31 0.44 5.66
C LEU A 363 6.85 -0.52 6.77
N CYS A 364 6.37 -0.02 7.90
CA CYS A 364 5.78 -0.83 8.96
C CYS A 364 4.58 -1.63 8.45
N ARG A 365 3.74 -1.03 7.61
CA ARG A 365 2.63 -1.74 6.97
C ARG A 365 3.12 -2.87 6.07
N GLN A 366 4.17 -2.68 5.29
CA GLN A 366 4.79 -3.74 4.48
C GLN A 366 5.34 -4.89 5.35
N VAL A 367 5.90 -4.59 6.53
CA VAL A 367 6.32 -5.63 7.50
C VAL A 367 5.13 -6.46 7.96
N VAL A 368 4.04 -5.82 8.38
CA VAL A 368 2.80 -6.49 8.82
C VAL A 368 2.24 -7.38 7.71
N LEU A 369 2.26 -6.91 6.48
CA LEU A 369 1.79 -7.64 5.30
C LEU A 369 2.77 -8.73 4.83
N ARG A 370 3.96 -8.84 5.43
CA ARG A 370 5.05 -9.74 5.02
C ARG A 370 5.47 -9.54 3.55
N LYS A 371 5.44 -8.28 3.09
CA LYS A 371 5.79 -7.88 1.73
C LYS A 371 6.99 -6.94 1.67
N ILE A 372 7.64 -6.68 2.81
CA ILE A 372 8.81 -5.82 2.84
C ILE A 372 10.01 -6.48 2.17
N LEU A 373 10.70 -5.73 1.32
CA LEU A 373 11.95 -6.16 0.70
C LEU A 373 13.15 -5.89 1.62
N PRO A 374 14.25 -6.64 1.49
CA PRO A 374 15.46 -6.37 2.27
C PRO A 374 15.97 -4.94 2.12
N SER A 375 15.97 -4.36 0.91
CA SER A 375 16.30 -2.95 0.67
C SER A 375 15.39 -1.99 1.41
N SER A 376 14.09 -2.26 1.46
CA SER A 376 13.14 -1.47 2.23
C SER A 376 13.35 -1.61 3.75
N MET A 377 13.80 -2.78 4.21
CA MET A 377 14.20 -2.98 5.61
C MET A 377 15.45 -2.13 5.96
N TYR A 378 16.41 -2.03 5.05
CA TYR A 378 17.55 -1.13 5.18
C TYR A 378 17.09 0.34 5.29
N HIS A 379 16.14 0.78 4.48
CA HIS A 379 15.59 2.13 4.56
C HIS A 379 14.85 2.40 5.87
N LEU A 380 14.16 1.39 6.42
CA LEU A 380 13.54 1.49 7.74
C LEU A 380 14.60 1.67 8.83
N TYR A 381 15.65 0.84 8.80
CA TYR A 381 16.80 0.95 9.70
C TYR A 381 17.46 2.33 9.62
N GLN A 382 17.75 2.81 8.42
CA GLN A 382 18.32 4.15 8.24
C GLN A 382 17.42 5.25 8.78
N SER A 383 16.11 5.13 8.59
CA SER A 383 15.16 6.10 9.14
C SER A 383 15.22 6.17 10.66
N PHE A 384 15.36 5.02 11.35
CA PHE A 384 15.57 4.98 12.79
C PHE A 384 16.89 5.61 13.21
N MET A 385 17.98 5.39 12.46
CA MET A 385 19.27 6.06 12.70
C MET A 385 19.18 7.58 12.54
N PHE A 386 18.42 8.07 11.56
CA PHE A 386 18.20 9.51 11.39
C PHE A 386 17.35 10.11 12.51
N VAL A 387 16.39 9.37 13.07
CA VAL A 387 15.64 9.80 14.27
C VAL A 387 16.58 9.93 15.48
N THR A 388 17.50 8.99 15.70
CA THR A 388 18.53 9.11 16.75
C THR A 388 19.40 10.33 16.51
N SER A 389 19.89 10.53 15.28
CA SER A 389 20.73 11.68 14.93
C SER A 389 20.02 13.02 15.15
N LEU A 390 18.70 13.06 14.86
CA LEU A 390 17.86 14.23 15.11
C LEU A 390 17.74 14.51 16.62
N HIS A 391 17.51 13.48 17.43
CA HIS A 391 17.43 13.61 18.87
C HIS A 391 18.75 14.13 19.47
N ASP A 392 19.90 13.57 19.05
CA ASP A 392 21.22 13.97 19.53
C ASP A 392 21.57 15.41 19.14
N MET A 393 21.19 15.83 17.93
CA MET A 393 21.39 17.21 17.49
C MET A 393 20.62 18.21 18.35
N LEU A 394 19.41 17.83 18.81
CA LEU A 394 18.54 18.71 19.58
C LEU A 394 18.80 18.67 21.10
N ILE A 395 19.85 17.97 21.54
CA ILE A 395 20.13 17.78 22.98
C ILE A 395 20.35 19.12 23.70
N ASN A 396 20.81 20.15 22.99
CA ASN A 396 21.08 21.49 23.53
C ASN A 396 19.91 22.48 23.34
N ASN A 397 18.82 22.07 22.68
CA ASN A 397 17.63 22.90 22.47
C ASN A 397 16.40 22.22 23.09
N ASP A 398 16.23 22.40 24.39
CA ASP A 398 15.16 21.75 25.15
C ASP A 398 13.76 22.08 24.65
N LYS A 399 13.52 23.29 24.15
CA LYS A 399 12.21 23.68 23.64
C LYS A 399 11.81 22.88 22.41
N ILE A 400 12.66 22.86 21.37
CA ILE A 400 12.42 22.14 20.13
C ILE A 400 12.41 20.64 20.39
N LYS A 401 13.34 20.15 21.24
CA LYS A 401 13.40 18.74 21.64
C LYS A 401 12.10 18.28 22.32
N ASN A 402 11.63 19.02 23.31
CA ASN A 402 10.39 18.68 24.03
C ASN A 402 9.17 18.72 23.11
N TYR A 403 9.10 19.66 22.19
CA TYR A 403 8.04 19.71 21.19
C TYR A 403 8.06 18.48 20.27
N LEU A 404 9.21 18.11 19.71
CA LEU A 404 9.32 17.00 18.76
C LEU A 404 9.18 15.62 19.41
N PHE A 405 9.68 15.46 20.64
CA PHE A 405 9.70 14.17 21.35
C PHE A 405 8.73 14.12 22.54
N SER A 406 7.86 15.13 22.69
CA SER A 406 6.83 15.22 23.75
C SER A 406 7.39 15.03 25.18
N GLY A 407 8.68 15.31 25.39
CA GLY A 407 9.37 15.08 26.67
C GLY A 407 9.49 13.61 27.09
N ASP A 408 9.06 12.67 26.24
CA ASP A 408 9.06 11.25 26.54
C ASP A 408 10.35 10.57 26.05
N ASN A 409 11.20 10.17 26.98
CA ASN A 409 12.42 9.43 26.69
C ASN A 409 12.15 7.99 26.21
N SER A 410 10.91 7.49 26.32
CA SER A 410 10.55 6.14 25.87
C SER A 410 10.70 5.98 24.35
N ILE A 411 10.44 7.04 23.58
CA ILE A 411 10.57 7.03 22.11
C ILE A 411 12.00 6.70 21.69
N THR A 412 12.99 7.34 22.33
CA THR A 412 14.41 7.10 22.04
C THR A 412 14.84 5.68 22.44
N LEU A 413 14.34 5.20 23.57
CA LEU A 413 14.62 3.84 24.05
C LEU A 413 14.06 2.80 23.07
N ILE A 414 12.80 2.95 22.66
CA ILE A 414 12.15 2.05 21.69
C ILE A 414 12.88 2.09 20.34
N ASN A 415 13.25 3.28 19.88
CA ASN A 415 13.99 3.44 18.62
C ASN A 415 15.33 2.69 18.65
N ASN A 416 16.09 2.80 19.74
CA ASN A 416 17.35 2.08 19.90
C ASN A 416 17.15 0.56 19.98
N GLN A 417 16.10 0.10 20.66
CA GLN A 417 15.75 -1.33 20.71
C GLN A 417 15.40 -1.88 19.33
N LEU A 418 14.72 -1.11 18.48
CA LEU A 418 14.40 -1.49 17.10
C LEU A 418 15.66 -1.57 16.23
N ILE A 419 16.60 -0.62 16.39
CA ILE A 419 17.90 -0.64 15.70
C ILE A 419 18.67 -1.90 16.08
N GLU A 420 18.84 -2.16 17.39
CA GLU A 420 19.54 -3.36 17.89
C GLU A 420 18.87 -4.66 17.42
N PHE A 421 17.53 -4.68 17.39
CA PHE A 421 16.78 -5.83 16.88
C PHE A 421 17.11 -6.11 15.42
N LEU A 422 17.12 -5.07 14.56
CA LEU A 422 17.44 -5.24 13.15
C LEU A 422 18.89 -5.68 12.93
N GLU A 423 19.86 -5.09 13.62
CA GLU A 423 21.28 -5.48 13.54
C GLU A 423 21.55 -6.89 14.03
N ARG A 424 20.83 -7.34 15.05
CA ARG A 424 20.96 -8.72 15.57
C ARG A 424 20.44 -9.76 14.59
N HIS A 425 19.43 -9.42 13.76
CA HIS A 425 18.79 -10.38 12.86
C HIS A 425 19.27 -10.30 11.42
N LEU A 426 19.75 -9.13 10.98
CA LEU A 426 20.06 -8.86 9.59
C LEU A 426 21.48 -8.31 9.40
N HIS A 427 22.11 -8.70 8.32
CA HIS A 427 23.27 -8.01 7.76
C HIS A 427 22.77 -6.79 7.00
N VAL A 428 22.58 -5.68 7.72
CA VAL A 428 21.87 -4.49 7.23
C VAL A 428 22.51 -3.92 5.96
N GLU A 429 23.85 -3.91 5.87
CA GLU A 429 24.55 -3.40 4.67
C GLU A 429 24.33 -4.29 3.44
N ILE A 430 24.18 -5.60 3.61
CA ILE A 430 23.85 -6.51 2.52
C ILE A 430 22.43 -6.26 2.04
N CYS A 431 21.49 -6.01 2.97
CA CYS A 431 20.10 -5.72 2.66
C CYS A 431 19.95 -4.57 1.66
N LYS A 432 20.82 -3.55 1.71
CA LYS A 432 20.79 -2.37 0.83
C LYS A 432 20.74 -2.75 -0.65
N ASN A 433 21.46 -3.78 -1.04
CA ASN A 433 21.62 -4.16 -2.44
C ASN A 433 20.61 -5.21 -2.90
N VAL A 434 19.76 -5.72 -1.98
CA VAL A 434 18.79 -6.76 -2.28
C VAL A 434 17.41 -6.13 -2.53
N SER A 435 17.17 -5.79 -3.79
CA SER A 435 15.88 -5.23 -4.25
C SER A 435 14.86 -6.30 -4.67
N SER A 436 15.28 -7.57 -4.78
CA SER A 436 14.40 -8.69 -5.12
C SER A 436 14.81 -9.94 -4.34
N VAL A 437 13.84 -10.65 -3.79
CA VAL A 437 14.07 -11.87 -3.00
C VAL A 437 14.43 -13.08 -3.91
N SER A 438 14.14 -12.98 -5.20
CA SER A 438 14.37 -14.07 -6.15
C SER A 438 15.73 -14.01 -6.85
N THR A 439 16.48 -12.91 -6.74
CA THR A 439 17.70 -12.66 -7.52
C THR A 439 18.87 -12.15 -6.68
N PHE A 440 18.92 -12.44 -5.39
CA PHE A 440 20.05 -12.06 -4.54
C PHE A 440 21.11 -13.18 -4.48
N GLU A 441 22.37 -12.79 -4.31
CA GLU A 441 23.52 -13.70 -4.26
C GLU A 441 24.08 -13.90 -2.85
N GLU A 442 23.89 -12.92 -1.95
CA GLU A 442 24.44 -12.92 -0.60
C GLU A 442 23.36 -13.08 0.46
N ASN A 443 23.66 -13.88 1.50
CA ASN A 443 22.76 -14.02 2.63
C ASN A 443 22.75 -12.76 3.50
N PHE A 444 21.54 -12.20 3.72
CA PHE A 444 21.33 -11.01 4.55
C PHE A 444 20.82 -11.32 5.96
N ILE A 445 20.61 -12.60 6.30
CA ILE A 445 20.18 -13.01 7.66
C ILE A 445 21.40 -13.35 8.50
N GLN A 446 21.45 -12.84 9.73
CA GLN A 446 22.53 -13.12 10.67
C GLN A 446 22.58 -14.61 11.03
N ARG A 447 23.81 -15.12 11.25
CA ARG A 447 24.01 -16.50 11.69
C ARG A 447 23.42 -16.74 13.07
N GLY A 448 22.91 -17.94 13.28
CA GLY A 448 22.30 -18.34 14.56
C GLY A 448 20.80 -18.05 14.67
N ILE A 449 20.21 -17.33 13.71
CA ILE A 449 18.77 -17.05 13.68
C ILE A 449 17.98 -18.26 13.19
N ASN A 450 18.48 -18.92 12.16
CA ASN A 450 17.85 -20.12 11.60
C ASN A 450 18.90 -21.21 11.30
N LYS A 451 18.87 -22.29 12.09
CA LYS A 451 19.84 -23.38 11.97
C LYS A 451 19.81 -24.09 10.64
N ASP A 452 18.63 -24.23 10.03
CA ASP A 452 18.51 -24.90 8.74
C ASP A 452 19.12 -24.05 7.62
N LEU A 453 18.91 -22.73 7.68
CA LEU A 453 19.54 -21.78 6.77
C LEU A 453 21.07 -21.78 6.94
N ASP A 454 21.57 -21.77 8.17
CA ASP A 454 23.00 -21.81 8.45
C ASP A 454 23.64 -23.10 7.87
N ASN A 455 22.99 -24.24 8.05
CA ASN A 455 23.43 -25.52 7.48
C ASN A 455 23.46 -25.49 5.94
N LEU A 456 22.44 -24.88 5.31
CA LEU A 456 22.39 -24.74 3.85
C LEU A 456 23.49 -23.82 3.33
N ILE A 457 23.78 -22.73 4.02
CA ILE A 457 24.87 -21.80 3.67
C ILE A 457 26.22 -22.50 3.80
N ASP A 458 26.43 -23.26 4.88
CA ASP A 458 27.67 -24.02 5.05
C ASP A 458 27.84 -25.10 3.99
N GLN A 459 26.76 -25.77 3.57
CA GLN A 459 26.78 -26.72 2.45
C GLN A 459 27.08 -26.03 1.13
N GLN A 460 26.45 -24.84 0.88
CA GLN A 460 26.71 -24.08 -0.32
C GLN A 460 28.17 -23.62 -0.41
N SER A 461 28.74 -23.10 0.70
CA SER A 461 30.15 -22.69 0.75
C SER A 461 31.08 -23.85 0.46
N LYS A 462 30.89 -25.03 1.08
CA LYS A 462 31.66 -26.23 0.81
C LYS A 462 31.56 -26.70 -0.65
N ASN A 463 30.34 -26.65 -1.20
CA ASN A 463 30.13 -27.01 -2.61
C ASN A 463 30.82 -26.02 -3.56
N GLN A 464 30.81 -24.73 -3.21
CA GLN A 464 31.47 -23.70 -4.00
C GLN A 464 33.00 -23.82 -3.95
N GLU A 465 33.57 -24.11 -2.78
CA GLU A 465 34.99 -24.41 -2.61
C GLU A 465 35.40 -25.65 -3.41
N LEU A 466 34.60 -26.73 -3.33
CA LEU A 466 34.84 -27.96 -4.10
C LEU A 466 34.74 -27.69 -5.60
N PHE A 467 33.76 -26.90 -6.04
CA PHE A 467 33.61 -26.54 -7.45
C PHE A 467 34.82 -25.74 -7.95
N GLN A 468 35.29 -24.76 -7.17
CA GLN A 468 36.49 -23.98 -7.50
C GLN A 468 37.75 -24.88 -7.53
N TYR A 469 37.89 -25.80 -6.59
CA TYR A 469 38.97 -26.75 -6.57
C TYR A 469 38.97 -27.63 -7.83
N ILE A 470 37.82 -28.20 -8.21
CA ILE A 470 37.66 -28.99 -9.45
C ILE A 470 37.97 -28.14 -10.68
N HIS A 471 37.50 -26.89 -10.73
CA HIS A 471 37.77 -25.98 -11.84
C HIS A 471 39.27 -25.70 -12.00
N THR A 472 39.97 -25.40 -10.90
CA THR A 472 41.43 -25.19 -10.90
C THR A 472 42.18 -26.45 -11.34
N LEU A 473 41.84 -27.59 -10.75
CA LEU A 473 42.46 -28.87 -11.08
C LEU A 473 42.30 -29.21 -12.57
N LEU A 474 41.08 -29.04 -13.11
CA LEU A 474 40.83 -29.30 -14.54
C LEU A 474 41.58 -28.32 -15.46
N ASN A 475 41.70 -27.06 -15.06
CA ASN A 475 42.50 -26.07 -15.79
C ASN A 475 43.97 -26.43 -15.81
N ASP A 476 44.54 -26.88 -14.67
CA ASP A 476 45.96 -27.28 -14.57
C ASP A 476 46.26 -28.52 -15.41
N VAL A 477 45.41 -29.55 -15.34
CA VAL A 477 45.55 -30.75 -16.16
C VAL A 477 45.52 -30.44 -17.66
N VAL A 478 44.58 -29.62 -18.11
CA VAL A 478 44.47 -29.23 -19.53
C VAL A 478 45.63 -28.33 -19.94
N LYS A 479 46.18 -27.49 -19.05
CA LYS A 479 47.33 -26.63 -19.30
C LYS A 479 48.61 -27.45 -19.49
N GLU A 480 48.84 -28.49 -18.68
CA GLU A 480 50.00 -29.37 -18.81
C GLU A 480 50.00 -30.15 -20.11
N GLU A 481 48.83 -30.62 -20.58
CA GLU A 481 48.69 -31.42 -21.80
C GLU A 481 48.65 -30.55 -23.09
N ASP A 482 48.18 -29.30 -23.08
CA ASP A 482 48.04 -28.49 -24.32
C ASP A 482 49.36 -27.87 -24.79
N LYS A 483 50.51 -28.07 -24.06
CA LYS A 483 51.91 -27.67 -24.41
C LYS A 483 52.07 -26.32 -25.15
N LYS A 484 51.10 -25.45 -25.16
CA LYS A 484 51.14 -24.10 -25.72
C LYS A 484 51.34 -23.09 -24.60
N THR A 485 52.61 -22.73 -24.43
CA THR A 485 53.08 -21.65 -23.56
C THR A 485 52.54 -20.30 -23.97
N ASP A 486 52.30 -19.49 -22.94
CA ASP A 486 52.14 -18.05 -22.94
C ASP A 486 50.81 -17.46 -23.37
N LYS A 487 49.84 -17.63 -22.47
CA LYS A 487 48.86 -16.60 -22.15
C LYS A 487 48.04 -17.11 -20.95
N GLN A 488 47.61 -16.22 -20.05
CA GLN A 488 46.59 -16.51 -19.06
C GLN A 488 45.24 -16.84 -19.76
N ILE A 489 45.17 -18.05 -20.30
CA ILE A 489 43.98 -18.56 -20.98
C ILE A 489 43.30 -19.52 -20.03
N GLU A 490 42.06 -19.18 -19.65
CA GLU A 490 41.19 -20.09 -18.94
C GLU A 490 40.73 -21.20 -19.89
N TYR A 491 41.22 -22.44 -19.66
CA TYR A 491 40.98 -23.59 -20.53
C TYR A 491 39.60 -24.20 -20.30
N VAL A 492 39.15 -24.21 -19.06
CA VAL A 492 37.81 -24.64 -18.62
C VAL A 492 37.06 -23.42 -18.17
N LYS A 493 35.94 -23.12 -18.81
CA LYS A 493 35.14 -21.95 -18.51
C LYS A 493 33.99 -22.30 -17.58
N VAL A 494 33.75 -21.46 -16.61
CA VAL A 494 32.52 -21.53 -15.82
C VAL A 494 31.37 -20.97 -16.66
N HIS A 495 30.33 -21.75 -16.81
CA HIS A 495 29.10 -21.37 -17.52
C HIS A 495 27.92 -21.44 -16.55
N GLN A 496 27.26 -20.32 -16.39
CA GLN A 496 26.09 -20.19 -15.51
C GLN A 496 24.85 -19.91 -16.35
N THR A 497 23.80 -20.68 -16.16
CA THR A 497 22.49 -20.46 -16.75
C THR A 497 21.41 -20.60 -15.70
N GLU A 498 20.35 -19.82 -15.85
CA GLU A 498 19.21 -19.88 -14.94
C GLU A 498 18.51 -21.27 -14.91
N LYS A 499 18.60 -22.03 -16.02
CA LYS A 499 17.95 -23.35 -16.14
C LYS A 499 18.79 -24.51 -15.62
N SER A 500 20.09 -24.48 -15.81
CA SER A 500 21.01 -25.61 -15.51
C SER A 500 21.97 -25.32 -14.37
N GLY A 501 21.88 -24.12 -13.76
CA GLY A 501 22.80 -23.70 -12.69
C GLY A 501 24.22 -23.45 -13.22
N VAL A 502 25.21 -23.66 -12.36
CA VAL A 502 26.63 -23.47 -12.67
C VAL A 502 27.19 -24.77 -13.23
N SER A 503 27.91 -24.70 -14.35
CA SER A 503 28.53 -25.84 -15.03
C SER A 503 29.90 -25.47 -15.57
N LEU A 504 30.77 -26.48 -15.74
CA LEU A 504 32.07 -26.32 -16.37
C LEU A 504 31.96 -26.65 -17.86
N GLN A 505 32.44 -25.77 -18.70
CA GLN A 505 32.44 -25.96 -20.16
C GLN A 505 33.85 -26.04 -20.70
N ILE A 506 34.06 -27.02 -21.56
CA ILE A 506 35.32 -27.25 -22.25
C ILE A 506 35.08 -27.56 -23.73
N THR A 507 36.00 -27.19 -24.61
CA THR A 507 35.92 -27.54 -26.03
C THR A 507 36.10 -29.04 -26.24
N LYS A 508 35.47 -29.63 -27.27
CA LYS A 508 35.58 -31.05 -27.59
C LYS A 508 37.05 -31.53 -27.70
N LYS A 509 37.95 -30.71 -28.28
CA LYS A 509 39.36 -31.01 -28.43
C LYS A 509 40.08 -31.17 -27.08
N ARG A 510 39.82 -30.21 -26.15
CA ARG A 510 40.39 -30.25 -24.79
C ARG A 510 39.74 -31.32 -23.90
N GLY A 511 38.46 -31.61 -24.13
CA GLY A 511 37.75 -32.67 -23.44
C GLY A 511 38.27 -34.09 -23.78
N LEU A 512 38.92 -34.27 -24.92
CA LEU A 512 39.61 -35.54 -25.24
C LEU A 512 40.89 -35.73 -24.41
N LEU A 513 41.57 -34.64 -24.04
CA LEU A 513 42.74 -34.69 -23.16
C LEU A 513 42.38 -35.15 -21.75
N LEU A 514 41.18 -34.76 -21.26
CA LEU A 514 40.69 -35.20 -19.96
C LEU A 514 40.20 -36.66 -19.92
N LYS A 515 39.96 -37.30 -21.07
CA LYS A 515 39.57 -38.73 -21.13
C LYS A 515 40.75 -39.70 -21.00
N SER A 516 41.95 -39.21 -21.11
CA SER A 516 43.18 -40.01 -20.91
C SER A 516 43.66 -40.01 -19.45
N TYR A 517 43.04 -39.25 -18.62
CA TYR A 517 43.18 -39.23 -17.16
C TYR A 517 42.01 -39.99 -16.52
#